data_e6e3b8852d7e27276c016dff4fac054b
#
_entry.id   e6e3b8852d7e27276c016dff4fac054b
#
_cell.length_a   1.000
_cell.length_b   1.000
_cell.length_c   1.000
_cell.angle_alpha   90.00
_cell.angle_beta   90.00
_cell.angle_gamma   90.00
#
_symmetry.space_group_name_H-M   'P 1'
#
loop_
_entity.id
_entity.type
_entity.pdbx_description
1 polymer ?
#
loop_
_entity_poly.entity_id
_entity_poly.type
_entity_poly.pdbx_seq_one_letter_code
_entity_poly.pdbx_strand_id
1 'polypeptide(L)'
;MMKPDFPYYLTKFLGKYLPGVKNASHNTIEAYSVTFKLFLNYYEQVKAIPPERLSLDVITHERVIEFLDWLESTRNCSITTRNQRLVAVHSFVRFVQKQHPENLFEFQKILNIPDKKCAKTVVQFLSGLEMQILLSMPNNTTKGGHRDMTLMAVMYDSAARVQEIIDLKIKDLRLDKSAVITLHGKGQKNRVVPIMEKTKNLLETYLRHYHGNPGIANGEHYVFVNQKKQQLTRWGVSYIINKYVDFASKHKGFDVRFPITPHVFRHSKSVHLLQSGVNLIYIRDFLGHKDCSTTQIYAKADTETRRKALETTYNDILPTSDLPEWSNDKNLMDFLNSLCCK
;
A
#
# COMPACT_ATOMS: atom_id res chain seq x y z
N MET A 1 34.96 33.71 2.58
CA MET A 1 34.49 32.44 3.16
C MET A 1 32.98 32.37 3.01
N MET A 2 32.46 31.35 2.32
CA MET A 2 31.01 31.13 2.18
C MET A 2 30.45 30.88 3.61
N LYS A 3 29.34 31.55 3.93
CA LYS A 3 28.71 31.41 5.25
C LYS A 3 27.92 30.09 5.26
N PRO A 4 28.17 29.18 6.22
CA PRO A 4 27.44 27.91 6.29
C PRO A 4 25.99 28.20 6.71
N ASP A 5 25.07 28.13 5.76
CA ASP A 5 23.67 28.50 5.92
C ASP A 5 22.69 27.31 5.75
N PHE A 6 23.14 26.22 5.14
CA PHE A 6 22.31 25.02 4.94
C PHE A 6 21.73 24.47 6.25
N PRO A 7 22.49 24.29 7.35
CA PRO A 7 21.93 23.77 8.60
C PRO A 7 20.81 24.65 9.17
N TYR A 8 20.95 25.97 9.02
CA TYR A 8 19.92 26.93 9.44
C TYR A 8 18.62 26.75 8.66
N TYR A 9 18.71 26.66 7.33
CA TYR A 9 17.52 26.48 6.50
C TYR A 9 16.90 25.08 6.66
N LEU A 10 17.72 24.04 6.83
CA LEU A 10 17.24 22.71 7.11
C LEU A 10 16.45 22.63 8.42
N THR A 11 16.97 23.27 9.48
CA THR A 11 16.30 23.35 10.78
C THR A 11 14.97 24.10 10.66
N LYS A 12 14.92 25.22 9.94
CA LYS A 12 13.68 25.96 9.68
C LYS A 12 12.69 25.12 8.85
N PHE A 13 13.18 24.42 7.84
CA PHE A 13 12.35 23.58 6.98
C PHE A 13 11.67 22.46 7.75
N LEU A 14 12.46 21.64 8.45
CA LEU A 14 11.97 20.47 9.19
C LEU A 14 11.17 20.85 10.43
N GLY A 15 11.63 21.86 11.18
CA GLY A 15 11.08 22.20 12.50
C GLY A 15 9.93 23.22 12.47
N LYS A 16 9.87 24.09 11.44
CA LYS A 16 8.87 25.16 11.38
C LYS A 16 8.00 25.10 10.13
N TYR A 17 8.62 25.00 8.94
CA TYR A 17 7.88 25.08 7.69
C TYR A 17 7.02 23.83 7.41
N LEU A 18 7.58 22.66 7.56
CA LEU A 18 6.82 21.43 7.33
C LEU A 18 5.66 21.26 8.33
N PRO A 19 5.84 21.38 9.66
CA PRO A 19 4.72 21.21 10.58
C PRO A 19 3.74 22.40 10.54
N GLY A 20 4.24 23.65 10.55
CA GLY A 20 3.41 24.84 10.69
C GLY A 20 2.74 25.31 9.40
N VAL A 21 3.52 25.46 8.31
CA VAL A 21 3.01 26.03 7.06
C VAL A 21 2.43 24.95 6.13
N LYS A 22 3.10 23.80 6.02
CA LYS A 22 2.66 22.70 5.15
C LYS A 22 1.68 21.75 5.84
N ASN A 23 1.52 21.83 7.15
CA ASN A 23 0.75 20.88 7.96
C ASN A 23 1.11 19.41 7.58
N ALA A 24 2.41 19.17 7.43
CA ALA A 24 2.91 17.87 7.04
C ALA A 24 2.75 16.85 8.18
N SER A 25 2.34 15.63 7.86
CA SER A 25 2.23 14.58 8.87
C SER A 25 3.59 14.23 9.48
N HIS A 26 3.60 13.73 10.71
CA HIS A 26 4.81 13.27 11.41
C HIS A 26 5.63 12.31 10.55
N ASN A 27 4.98 11.33 9.92
CA ASN A 27 5.63 10.36 9.02
C ASN A 27 6.31 11.03 7.81
N THR A 28 5.76 12.14 7.30
CA THR A 28 6.37 12.90 6.19
C THR A 28 7.62 13.63 6.68
N ILE A 29 7.55 14.25 7.85
CA ILE A 29 8.69 14.94 8.47
C ILE A 29 9.80 13.93 8.76
N GLU A 30 9.48 12.78 9.33
CA GLU A 30 10.42 11.69 9.59
C GLU A 30 11.10 11.19 8.30
N ALA A 31 10.33 10.93 7.24
CA ALA A 31 10.87 10.49 5.95
C ALA A 31 11.82 11.53 5.33
N TYR A 32 11.49 12.81 5.48
CA TYR A 32 12.36 13.91 5.02
C TYR A 32 13.60 14.03 5.90
N SER A 33 13.46 13.91 7.20
CA SER A 33 14.60 13.91 8.13
C SER A 33 15.60 12.79 7.82
N VAL A 34 15.09 11.57 7.53
CA VAL A 34 15.95 10.44 7.08
C VAL A 34 16.65 10.79 5.75
N THR A 35 15.95 11.46 4.83
CA THR A 35 16.57 11.88 3.56
C THR A 35 17.72 12.84 3.79
N PHE A 36 17.52 13.87 4.61
CA PHE A 36 18.56 14.86 4.88
C PHE A 36 19.70 14.31 5.75
N LYS A 37 19.44 13.35 6.63
CA LYS A 37 20.50 12.60 7.32
C LYS A 37 21.40 11.88 6.30
N LEU A 38 20.82 11.21 5.30
CA LEU A 38 21.58 10.56 4.24
C LEU A 38 22.34 11.58 3.36
N PHE A 39 21.70 12.72 3.08
CA PHE A 39 22.31 13.80 2.31
C PHE A 39 23.53 14.39 3.00
N LEU A 40 23.43 14.67 4.28
CA LEU A 40 24.56 15.14 5.10
C LEU A 40 25.68 14.10 5.17
N ASN A 41 25.35 12.83 5.39
CA ASN A 41 26.34 11.74 5.39
C ASN A 41 27.08 11.64 4.05
N TYR A 42 26.37 11.81 2.93
CA TYR A 42 27.01 11.84 1.61
C TYR A 42 28.02 12.97 1.48
N TYR A 43 27.66 14.20 1.91
CA TYR A 43 28.58 15.33 1.85
C TYR A 43 29.80 15.14 2.76
N GLU A 44 29.62 14.60 3.93
CA GLU A 44 30.69 14.32 4.87
C GLU A 44 31.63 13.20 4.36
N GLN A 45 31.08 12.07 3.94
CA GLN A 45 31.87 10.88 3.58
C GLN A 45 32.44 10.93 2.17
N VAL A 46 31.74 11.52 1.21
CA VAL A 46 32.14 11.49 -0.22
C VAL A 46 32.76 12.82 -0.65
N LYS A 47 32.29 13.93 -0.10
CA LYS A 47 32.76 15.27 -0.48
C LYS A 47 33.69 15.89 0.56
N ALA A 48 33.92 15.22 1.69
CA ALA A 48 34.71 15.71 2.81
C ALA A 48 34.25 17.09 3.35
N ILE A 49 32.96 17.38 3.24
CA ILE A 49 32.35 18.63 3.72
C ILE A 49 31.51 18.28 4.97
N PRO A 50 31.95 18.67 6.18
CA PRO A 50 31.18 18.40 7.37
C PRO A 50 29.85 19.19 7.39
N PRO A 51 28.81 18.65 8.02
CA PRO A 51 27.47 19.25 8.04
C PRO A 51 27.44 20.72 8.45
N GLU A 52 28.29 21.12 9.42
CA GLU A 52 28.36 22.49 9.97
C GLU A 52 28.95 23.50 8.99
N ARG A 53 29.66 23.03 7.96
CA ARG A 53 30.29 23.88 6.94
C ARG A 53 29.53 23.85 5.59
N LEU A 54 28.43 23.11 5.51
CA LEU A 54 27.67 23.02 4.27
C LEU A 54 26.93 24.33 3.99
N SER A 55 27.17 24.88 2.80
CA SER A 55 26.48 26.07 2.28
C SER A 55 25.48 25.68 1.17
N LEU A 56 24.44 26.49 0.98
CA LEU A 56 23.48 26.31 -0.11
C LEU A 56 24.13 26.40 -1.50
N ASP A 57 25.16 27.25 -1.65
CA ASP A 57 25.90 27.40 -2.92
C ASP A 57 26.62 26.12 -3.35
N VAL A 58 26.91 25.25 -2.41
CA VAL A 58 27.55 23.96 -2.68
C VAL A 58 26.55 22.92 -3.20
N ILE A 59 25.24 23.19 -3.07
CA ILE A 59 24.18 22.28 -3.51
C ILE A 59 23.81 22.58 -4.95
N THR A 60 24.56 21.98 -5.87
CA THR A 60 24.33 22.12 -7.31
C THR A 60 23.51 20.95 -7.88
N HIS A 61 22.99 21.15 -9.09
CA HIS A 61 22.29 20.10 -9.85
C HIS A 61 23.12 18.82 -9.96
N GLU A 62 24.41 18.95 -10.32
CA GLU A 62 25.34 17.82 -10.48
C GLU A 62 25.51 17.05 -9.17
N ARG A 63 25.69 17.76 -8.05
CA ARG A 63 25.87 17.15 -6.75
C ARG A 63 24.62 16.46 -6.22
N VAL A 64 23.44 16.96 -6.58
CA VAL A 64 22.18 16.25 -6.26
C VAL A 64 22.06 14.96 -7.06
N ILE A 65 22.45 14.97 -8.34
CA ILE A 65 22.48 13.74 -9.16
C ILE A 65 23.47 12.74 -8.57
N GLU A 66 24.68 13.15 -8.24
CA GLU A 66 25.69 12.29 -7.62
C GLU A 66 25.21 11.69 -6.28
N PHE A 67 24.51 12.49 -5.47
CA PHE A 67 23.87 11.97 -4.24
C PHE A 67 22.83 10.89 -4.56
N LEU A 68 21.99 11.09 -5.56
CA LEU A 68 20.99 10.12 -5.96
C LEU A 68 21.61 8.83 -6.52
N ASP A 69 22.71 8.94 -7.26
CA ASP A 69 23.47 7.79 -7.77
C ASP A 69 24.21 7.06 -6.64
N TRP A 70 24.74 7.79 -5.66
CA TRP A 70 25.30 7.20 -4.45
C TRP A 70 24.27 6.40 -3.64
N LEU A 71 23.02 6.88 -3.56
CA LEU A 71 21.93 6.12 -2.92
C LEU A 71 21.67 4.79 -3.63
N GLU A 72 21.73 4.75 -4.95
CA GLU A 72 21.51 3.53 -5.73
C GLU A 72 22.73 2.58 -5.65
N SER A 73 23.93 3.09 -5.89
CA SER A 73 25.16 2.28 -6.01
C SER A 73 25.71 1.82 -4.66
N THR A 74 25.76 2.71 -3.66
CA THR A 74 26.41 2.43 -2.36
C THR A 74 25.42 1.96 -1.31
N ARG A 75 24.17 2.49 -1.34
CA ARG A 75 23.15 2.16 -0.34
C ARG A 75 22.13 1.13 -0.86
N ASN A 76 22.26 0.66 -2.09
CA ASN A 76 21.35 -0.30 -2.75
C ASN A 76 19.87 0.12 -2.67
N CYS A 77 19.62 1.42 -2.75
CA CYS A 77 18.25 1.93 -2.71
C CYS A 77 17.52 1.61 -4.01
N SER A 78 16.26 1.17 -3.91
CA SER A 78 15.40 0.99 -5.09
C SER A 78 15.12 2.34 -5.77
N ILE A 79 14.80 2.30 -7.07
CA ILE A 79 14.41 3.49 -7.86
C ILE A 79 13.25 4.24 -7.19
N THR A 80 12.27 3.52 -6.64
CA THR A 80 11.15 4.13 -5.89
C THR A 80 11.65 4.91 -4.67
N THR A 81 12.57 4.34 -3.89
CA THR A 81 13.15 5.01 -2.73
C THR A 81 13.98 6.22 -3.16
N ARG A 82 14.80 6.10 -4.23
CA ARG A 82 15.57 7.20 -4.82
C ARG A 82 14.64 8.37 -5.19
N ASN A 83 13.53 8.10 -5.90
CA ASN A 83 12.56 9.12 -6.29
C ASN A 83 11.89 9.77 -5.07
N GLN A 84 11.55 9.00 -4.03
CA GLN A 84 11.05 9.57 -2.77
C GLN A 84 12.05 10.52 -2.10
N ARG A 85 13.36 10.21 -2.17
CA ARG A 85 14.42 11.11 -1.66
C ARG A 85 14.51 12.37 -2.50
N LEU A 86 14.40 12.27 -3.82
CA LEU A 86 14.36 13.44 -4.71
C LEU A 86 13.18 14.36 -4.40
N VAL A 87 11.99 13.81 -4.13
CA VAL A 87 10.82 14.61 -3.71
C VAL A 87 11.11 15.41 -2.44
N ALA A 88 11.83 14.85 -1.46
CA ALA A 88 12.22 15.57 -0.24
C ALA A 88 13.20 16.71 -0.56
N VAL A 89 14.21 16.47 -1.43
CA VAL A 89 15.15 17.50 -1.90
C VAL A 89 14.40 18.61 -2.65
N HIS A 90 13.52 18.26 -3.58
CA HIS A 90 12.69 19.24 -4.30
C HIS A 90 11.83 20.09 -3.34
N SER A 91 11.26 19.47 -2.30
CA SER A 91 10.45 20.20 -1.32
C SER A 91 11.29 21.22 -0.54
N PHE A 92 12.52 20.86 -0.19
CA PHE A 92 13.48 21.76 0.47
C PHE A 92 13.92 22.89 -0.45
N VAL A 93 14.32 22.58 -1.68
CA VAL A 93 14.73 23.57 -2.67
C VAL A 93 13.61 24.59 -2.95
N ARG A 94 12.35 24.14 -3.09
CA ARG A 94 11.19 25.06 -3.21
C ARG A 94 10.98 25.96 -1.98
N PHE A 95 11.38 25.51 -0.82
CA PHE A 95 11.34 26.33 0.39
C PHE A 95 12.45 27.38 0.39
N VAL A 96 13.67 26.99 0.07
CA VAL A 96 14.85 27.86 0.12
C VAL A 96 14.84 28.89 -1.02
N GLN A 97 14.46 28.52 -2.23
CA GLN A 97 14.51 29.43 -3.41
C GLN A 97 13.73 30.74 -3.19
N LYS A 98 12.73 30.74 -2.31
CA LYS A 98 11.96 31.95 -1.97
C LYS A 98 12.76 32.93 -1.10
N GLN A 99 13.84 32.49 -0.50
CA GLN A 99 14.66 33.24 0.45
C GLN A 99 16.07 33.54 -0.11
N HIS A 100 16.43 32.87 -1.24
CA HIS A 100 17.73 32.97 -1.91
C HIS A 100 17.54 33.18 -3.42
N PRO A 101 17.15 34.38 -3.86
CA PRO A 101 16.95 34.66 -5.28
C PRO A 101 18.24 34.58 -6.10
N GLU A 102 19.40 34.76 -5.49
CA GLU A 102 20.72 34.64 -6.11
C GLU A 102 21.00 33.25 -6.68
N ASN A 103 20.47 32.19 -6.06
CA ASN A 103 20.67 30.81 -6.47
C ASN A 103 19.50 30.24 -7.30
N LEU A 104 18.58 31.11 -7.73
CA LEU A 104 17.34 30.70 -8.40
C LEU A 104 17.59 29.83 -9.63
N PHE A 105 18.59 30.16 -10.44
CA PHE A 105 18.90 29.41 -11.66
C PHE A 105 19.34 27.97 -11.34
N GLU A 106 20.20 27.80 -10.35
CA GLU A 106 20.69 26.47 -9.93
C GLU A 106 19.58 25.67 -9.27
N PHE A 107 18.77 26.31 -8.44
CA PHE A 107 17.60 25.65 -7.84
C PHE A 107 16.57 25.19 -8.86
N GLN A 108 16.37 25.94 -9.96
CA GLN A 108 15.51 25.50 -11.06
C GLN A 108 16.05 24.26 -11.77
N LYS A 109 17.36 24.17 -11.99
CA LYS A 109 17.97 22.95 -12.55
C LYS A 109 17.72 21.75 -11.65
N ILE A 110 17.89 21.90 -10.31
CA ILE A 110 17.60 20.83 -9.34
C ILE A 110 16.13 20.41 -9.42
N LEU A 111 15.20 21.36 -9.46
CA LEU A 111 13.76 21.07 -9.53
C LEU A 111 13.34 20.39 -10.84
N ASN A 112 14.14 20.52 -11.89
CA ASN A 112 13.92 19.88 -13.19
C ASN A 112 14.51 18.46 -13.27
N ILE A 113 15.19 17.95 -12.23
CA ILE A 113 15.66 16.55 -12.19
C ILE A 113 14.44 15.63 -12.26
N PRO A 114 14.31 14.78 -13.30
CA PRO A 114 13.16 13.93 -13.46
C PRO A 114 13.20 12.72 -12.51
N ASP A 115 12.02 12.19 -12.21
CA ASP A 115 11.91 10.88 -11.60
C ASP A 115 12.38 9.79 -12.58
N LYS A 116 13.18 8.83 -12.10
CA LYS A 116 13.50 7.63 -12.88
C LYS A 116 12.24 6.77 -13.05
N LYS A 117 12.02 6.25 -14.26
CA LYS A 117 10.91 5.34 -14.53
C LYS A 117 11.04 4.06 -13.69
N CYS A 118 9.99 3.73 -12.96
CA CYS A 118 9.90 2.50 -12.20
C CYS A 118 9.07 1.47 -12.98
N ALA A 119 9.50 0.21 -12.95
CA ALA A 119 8.64 -0.87 -13.41
C ALA A 119 7.36 -0.90 -12.56
N LYS A 120 6.21 -1.02 -13.21
CA LYS A 120 4.95 -1.20 -12.48
C LYS A 120 4.92 -2.59 -11.89
N THR A 121 4.94 -2.68 -10.57
CA THR A 121 4.76 -3.96 -9.87
C THR A 121 3.34 -4.46 -10.04
N VAL A 122 3.21 -5.76 -10.34
CA VAL A 122 1.92 -6.44 -10.33
C VAL A 122 1.38 -6.43 -8.90
N VAL A 123 0.11 -6.12 -8.74
CA VAL A 123 -0.53 -6.14 -7.42
C VAL A 123 -0.61 -7.57 -6.93
N GLN A 124 0.05 -7.84 -5.82
CA GLN A 124 0.02 -9.14 -5.15
C GLN A 124 -1.22 -9.23 -4.27
N PHE A 125 -1.98 -10.31 -4.38
CA PHE A 125 -3.17 -10.58 -3.59
C PHE A 125 -3.31 -12.08 -3.33
N LEU A 126 -4.01 -12.45 -2.26
CA LEU A 126 -4.37 -13.82 -1.94
C LEU A 126 -5.68 -14.17 -2.63
N SER A 127 -5.78 -15.38 -3.16
CA SER A 127 -7.05 -15.94 -3.63
C SER A 127 -8.03 -16.12 -2.46
N GLY A 128 -9.32 -16.34 -2.75
CA GLY A 128 -10.33 -16.60 -1.72
C GLY A 128 -9.97 -17.81 -0.85
N LEU A 129 -9.43 -18.87 -1.45
CA LEU A 129 -9.00 -20.08 -0.73
C LEU A 129 -7.80 -19.80 0.19
N GLU A 130 -6.76 -19.14 -0.31
CA GLU A 130 -5.58 -18.80 0.48
C GLU A 130 -5.94 -17.87 1.65
N MET A 131 -6.82 -16.89 1.43
CA MET A 131 -7.32 -16.01 2.49
C MET A 131 -8.10 -16.81 3.54
N GLN A 132 -8.96 -17.75 3.14
CA GLN A 132 -9.70 -18.63 4.03
C GLN A 132 -8.76 -19.51 4.87
N ILE A 133 -7.74 -20.11 4.24
CA ILE A 133 -6.72 -20.91 4.94
C ILE A 133 -6.01 -20.03 5.98
N LEU A 134 -5.52 -18.86 5.59
CA LEU A 134 -4.78 -17.95 6.48
C LEU A 134 -5.64 -17.54 7.69
N LEU A 135 -6.90 -17.17 7.47
CA LEU A 135 -7.83 -16.76 8.54
C LEU A 135 -8.22 -17.91 9.47
N SER A 136 -8.09 -19.17 9.05
CA SER A 136 -8.38 -20.35 9.87
C SER A 136 -7.20 -20.79 10.76
N MET A 137 -5.98 -20.25 10.55
CA MET A 137 -4.78 -20.67 11.29
C MET A 137 -4.78 -20.30 12.79
N PRO A 138 -5.32 -19.14 13.21
CA PRO A 138 -5.33 -18.83 14.63
C PRO A 138 -6.21 -19.78 15.45
N ASN A 139 -5.67 -20.27 16.56
CA ASN A 139 -6.47 -21.09 17.50
C ASN A 139 -7.48 -20.19 18.24
N ASN A 140 -8.74 -20.28 17.84
CA ASN A 140 -9.83 -19.46 18.36
C ASN A 140 -10.18 -19.75 19.85
N THR A 141 -9.68 -20.84 20.43
CA THR A 141 -9.93 -21.19 21.85
C THR A 141 -9.01 -20.42 22.81
N THR A 142 -7.89 -19.90 22.31
CA THR A 142 -6.97 -19.11 23.12
C THR A 142 -7.26 -17.60 22.99
N LYS A 143 -7.07 -16.85 24.09
CA LYS A 143 -7.25 -15.39 24.06
C LYS A 143 -6.42 -14.74 22.93
N GLY A 144 -5.13 -15.09 22.83
CA GLY A 144 -4.25 -14.53 21.79
C GLY A 144 -4.68 -14.90 20.38
N GLY A 145 -5.04 -16.16 20.14
CA GLY A 145 -5.50 -16.62 18.84
C GLY A 145 -6.83 -15.99 18.42
N HIS A 146 -7.78 -15.85 19.36
CA HIS A 146 -9.05 -15.18 19.09
C HIS A 146 -8.84 -13.70 18.71
N ARG A 147 -7.96 -12.96 19.43
CA ARG A 147 -7.57 -11.60 19.06
C ARG A 147 -6.97 -11.55 17.65
N ASP A 148 -6.01 -12.44 17.36
CA ASP A 148 -5.28 -12.44 16.10
C ASP A 148 -6.21 -12.78 14.93
N MET A 149 -7.13 -13.73 15.11
CA MET A 149 -8.18 -14.06 14.13
C MET A 149 -9.10 -12.86 13.88
N THR A 150 -9.58 -12.21 14.93
CA THR A 150 -10.46 -11.05 14.84
C THR A 150 -9.76 -9.88 14.15
N LEU A 151 -8.48 -9.63 14.51
CA LEU A 151 -7.66 -8.58 13.85
C LEU A 151 -7.56 -8.82 12.34
N MET A 152 -7.18 -10.02 11.91
CA MET A 152 -7.02 -10.34 10.50
C MET A 152 -8.36 -10.34 9.76
N ALA A 153 -9.45 -10.82 10.37
CA ALA A 153 -10.78 -10.77 9.80
C ALA A 153 -11.27 -9.33 9.59
N VAL A 154 -11.08 -8.45 10.57
CA VAL A 154 -11.42 -7.03 10.46
C VAL A 154 -10.55 -6.34 9.39
N MET A 155 -9.25 -6.64 9.32
CA MET A 155 -8.37 -6.09 8.29
C MET A 155 -8.82 -6.47 6.87
N TYR A 156 -9.20 -7.73 6.66
CA TYR A 156 -9.68 -8.19 5.37
C TYR A 156 -11.05 -7.60 5.04
N ASP A 157 -12.00 -7.70 5.97
CA ASP A 157 -13.38 -7.31 5.71
C ASP A 157 -13.55 -5.81 5.47
N SER A 158 -12.87 -4.99 6.26
CA SER A 158 -12.89 -3.53 6.13
C SER A 158 -11.92 -2.97 5.08
N ALA A 159 -10.99 -3.76 4.57
CA ALA A 159 -9.86 -3.33 3.76
C ALA A 159 -9.11 -2.12 4.34
N ALA A 160 -9.07 -2.00 5.66
CA ALA A 160 -8.45 -0.86 6.35
C ALA A 160 -6.93 -0.84 6.17
N ARG A 161 -6.33 0.34 6.24
CA ARG A 161 -4.87 0.47 6.35
C ARG A 161 -4.42 0.03 7.73
N VAL A 162 -3.20 -0.51 7.84
CA VAL A 162 -2.67 -0.97 9.13
C VAL A 162 -2.77 0.09 10.23
N GLN A 163 -2.51 1.34 9.92
CA GLN A 163 -2.60 2.42 10.90
C GLN A 163 -4.05 2.68 11.35
N GLU A 164 -5.02 2.59 10.42
CA GLU A 164 -6.44 2.76 10.73
C GLU A 164 -6.94 1.66 11.69
N ILE A 165 -6.39 0.43 11.57
CA ILE A 165 -6.69 -0.68 12.48
C ILE A 165 -6.03 -0.49 13.85
N ILE A 166 -4.78 -0.03 13.87
CA ILE A 166 -4.04 0.22 15.12
C ILE A 166 -4.69 1.34 15.93
N ASP A 167 -5.16 2.39 15.25
CA ASP A 167 -5.77 3.56 15.86
C ASP A 167 -7.27 3.39 16.14
N LEU A 168 -7.87 2.25 15.72
CA LEU A 168 -9.31 1.98 15.89
C LEU A 168 -9.69 1.92 17.37
N LYS A 169 -10.67 2.73 17.76
CA LYS A 169 -11.20 2.80 19.13
C LYS A 169 -12.57 2.15 19.24
N ILE A 170 -12.97 1.79 20.44
CA ILE A 170 -14.27 1.16 20.69
C ILE A 170 -15.43 2.07 20.27
N LYS A 171 -15.32 3.38 20.45
CA LYS A 171 -16.33 4.36 19.99
C LYS A 171 -16.54 4.39 18.47
N ASP A 172 -15.57 3.90 17.70
CA ASP A 172 -15.62 3.87 16.23
C ASP A 172 -16.40 2.67 15.71
N LEU A 173 -16.85 1.79 16.60
CA LEU A 173 -17.61 0.59 16.30
C LEU A 173 -19.09 0.81 16.57
N ARG A 174 -19.93 0.47 15.60
CA ARG A 174 -21.37 0.30 15.78
C ARG A 174 -21.73 -1.10 15.37
N LEU A 175 -22.09 -1.95 16.34
CA LEU A 175 -22.29 -3.39 16.16
C LEU A 175 -23.76 -3.83 16.24
N ASP A 176 -24.70 -2.90 16.02
CA ASP A 176 -26.13 -3.18 15.92
C ASP A 176 -26.49 -3.93 14.62
N LYS A 177 -27.78 -3.91 14.21
CA LYS A 177 -28.28 -4.64 13.02
C LYS A 177 -27.50 -4.37 11.73
N SER A 178 -26.92 -3.17 11.57
CA SER A 178 -26.08 -2.78 10.42
C SER A 178 -24.68 -2.46 10.91
N ALA A 179 -23.92 -3.53 11.24
CA ALA A 179 -22.59 -3.35 11.82
C ALA A 179 -21.64 -2.59 10.89
N VAL A 180 -21.05 -1.53 11.42
CA VAL A 180 -20.12 -0.67 10.69
C VAL A 180 -18.93 -0.26 11.54
N ILE A 181 -17.83 0.05 10.89
CA ILE A 181 -16.61 0.59 11.50
C ILE A 181 -16.34 1.96 10.89
N THR A 182 -16.11 2.97 11.73
CA THR A 182 -15.64 4.28 11.30
C THR A 182 -14.11 4.28 11.26
N LEU A 183 -13.52 4.44 10.09
CA LEU A 183 -12.08 4.47 9.90
C LEU A 183 -11.59 5.90 9.66
N HIS A 184 -10.58 6.31 10.43
CA HIS A 184 -9.99 7.64 10.38
C HIS A 184 -8.75 7.63 9.46
N GLY A 185 -8.91 8.19 8.26
CA GLY A 185 -7.87 8.21 7.24
C GLY A 185 -6.97 9.44 7.28
N LYS A 186 -5.94 9.46 6.42
CA LYS A 186 -5.01 10.59 6.27
C LYS A 186 -5.76 11.88 5.87
N GLY A 187 -5.49 12.98 6.59
CA GLY A 187 -6.09 14.29 6.32
C GLY A 187 -7.53 14.42 6.87
N GLN A 188 -7.81 13.80 8.00
CA GLN A 188 -9.10 13.85 8.70
C GLN A 188 -10.30 13.34 7.88
N LYS A 189 -10.04 12.54 6.85
CA LYS A 189 -11.10 11.91 6.07
C LYS A 189 -11.56 10.64 6.76
N ASN A 190 -12.78 10.70 7.28
CA ASN A 190 -13.43 9.53 7.86
C ASN A 190 -14.21 8.79 6.79
N ARG A 191 -14.25 7.46 6.89
CA ARG A 191 -15.16 6.64 6.11
C ARG A 191 -15.82 5.59 6.99
N VAL A 192 -17.07 5.33 6.71
CA VAL A 192 -17.84 4.29 7.38
C VAL A 192 -17.84 3.05 6.47
N VAL A 193 -17.43 1.92 7.02
CA VAL A 193 -17.27 0.66 6.29
C VAL A 193 -18.15 -0.39 6.93
N PRO A 194 -19.07 -1.04 6.17
CA PRO A 194 -19.86 -2.15 6.69
C PRO A 194 -18.95 -3.36 6.93
N ILE A 195 -19.26 -4.13 7.98
CA ILE A 195 -18.61 -5.42 8.25
C ILE A 195 -19.63 -6.55 8.23
N MET A 196 -19.16 -7.70 7.78
CA MET A 196 -20.01 -8.88 7.65
C MET A 196 -20.34 -9.51 8.99
N GLU A 197 -21.46 -10.20 9.08
CA GLU A 197 -21.99 -10.78 10.34
C GLU A 197 -20.98 -11.69 11.04
N LYS A 198 -20.22 -12.50 10.30
CA LYS A 198 -19.16 -13.36 10.88
C LYS A 198 -18.06 -12.54 11.56
N THR A 199 -17.64 -11.45 10.96
CA THR A 199 -16.62 -10.53 11.50
C THR A 199 -17.16 -9.79 12.72
N LYS A 200 -18.42 -9.36 12.67
CA LYS A 200 -19.12 -8.75 13.81
C LYS A 200 -19.13 -9.67 15.01
N ASN A 201 -19.54 -10.94 14.85
CA ASN A 201 -19.63 -11.92 15.92
C ASN A 201 -18.25 -12.20 16.56
N LEU A 202 -17.20 -12.29 15.73
CA LEU A 202 -15.82 -12.39 16.22
C LEU A 202 -15.43 -11.17 17.06
N LEU A 203 -15.77 -9.98 16.57
CA LEU A 203 -15.42 -8.72 17.21
C LEU A 203 -16.17 -8.54 18.55
N GLU A 204 -17.47 -8.85 18.61
CA GLU A 204 -18.26 -8.81 19.84
C GLU A 204 -17.73 -9.77 20.90
N THR A 205 -17.38 -10.99 20.50
CA THR A 205 -16.80 -11.99 21.41
C THR A 205 -15.43 -11.53 21.90
N TYR A 206 -14.60 -10.98 21.02
CA TYR A 206 -13.31 -10.39 21.37
C TYR A 206 -13.45 -9.25 22.39
N LEU A 207 -14.36 -8.31 22.14
CA LEU A 207 -14.58 -7.17 23.03
C LEU A 207 -15.03 -7.62 24.43
N ARG A 208 -15.96 -8.58 24.53
CA ARG A 208 -16.41 -9.14 25.81
C ARG A 208 -15.26 -9.77 26.61
N HIS A 209 -14.38 -10.51 25.95
CA HIS A 209 -13.26 -11.21 26.61
C HIS A 209 -12.11 -10.28 27.02
N TYR A 210 -11.83 -9.22 26.22
CA TYR A 210 -10.68 -8.35 26.44
C TYR A 210 -11.00 -7.04 27.14
N HIS A 211 -12.17 -6.48 26.89
CA HIS A 211 -12.57 -5.15 27.37
C HIS A 211 -13.71 -5.22 28.40
N GLY A 212 -14.26 -6.40 28.67
CA GLY A 212 -15.44 -6.58 29.53
C GLY A 212 -16.73 -6.20 28.81
N ASN A 213 -17.79 -5.87 29.58
CA ASN A 213 -19.07 -5.50 28.98
C ASN A 213 -18.92 -4.26 28.10
N PRO A 214 -19.35 -4.28 26.82
CA PRO A 214 -19.25 -3.15 25.90
C PRO A 214 -19.90 -1.85 26.42
N GLY A 215 -20.91 -1.96 27.29
CA GLY A 215 -21.58 -0.80 27.92
C GLY A 215 -20.77 -0.12 29.04
N ILE A 216 -19.70 -0.75 29.54
CA ILE A 216 -18.82 -0.23 30.59
C ILE A 216 -17.45 0.17 30.01
N ALA A 217 -17.10 -0.34 28.83
CA ALA A 217 -15.84 -0.05 28.19
C ALA A 217 -15.78 1.44 27.80
N ASN A 218 -14.73 2.13 28.25
CA ASN A 218 -14.47 3.50 27.81
C ASN A 218 -14.26 3.51 26.28
N GLY A 219 -15.11 4.23 25.57
CA GLY A 219 -15.08 4.36 24.11
C GLY A 219 -13.72 4.80 23.55
N GLU A 220 -12.88 5.46 24.35
CA GLU A 220 -11.55 5.91 23.95
C GLU A 220 -10.48 4.80 23.95
N HIS A 221 -10.79 3.59 24.46
CA HIS A 221 -9.84 2.49 24.42
C HIS A 221 -9.67 1.95 23.00
N TYR A 222 -8.42 1.58 22.67
CA TYR A 222 -8.12 0.92 21.40
C TYR A 222 -8.76 -0.46 21.33
N VAL A 223 -9.33 -0.80 20.17
CA VAL A 223 -9.96 -2.11 19.96
C VAL A 223 -8.92 -3.23 20.09
N PHE A 224 -7.79 -3.10 19.38
CA PHE A 224 -6.74 -4.12 19.39
C PHE A 224 -5.56 -3.70 20.25
N VAL A 225 -5.28 -4.53 21.25
CA VAL A 225 -4.20 -4.28 22.23
C VAL A 225 -3.25 -5.48 22.31
N ASN A 226 -2.02 -5.20 22.75
CA ASN A 226 -1.03 -6.22 23.05
C ASN A 226 -1.31 -6.90 24.42
N GLN A 227 -0.45 -7.86 24.81
CA GLN A 227 -0.58 -8.56 26.10
C GLN A 227 -0.48 -7.61 27.31
N LYS A 228 0.19 -6.48 27.17
CA LYS A 228 0.30 -5.43 28.21
C LYS A 228 -0.87 -4.44 28.17
N LYS A 229 -1.94 -4.71 27.42
CA LYS A 229 -3.10 -3.83 27.20
C LYS A 229 -2.73 -2.46 26.56
N GLN A 230 -1.61 -2.39 25.85
CA GLN A 230 -1.18 -1.21 25.12
C GLN A 230 -1.57 -1.34 23.64
N GLN A 231 -1.69 -0.21 22.97
CA GLN A 231 -1.93 -0.14 21.52
C GLN A 231 -0.95 -1.03 20.75
N LEU A 232 -1.45 -1.73 19.72
CA LEU A 232 -0.58 -2.48 18.80
C LEU A 232 0.32 -1.52 18.00
N THR A 233 1.47 -2.03 17.61
CA THR A 233 2.36 -1.34 16.66
C THR A 233 2.25 -1.96 15.27
N ARG A 234 2.69 -1.26 14.23
CA ARG A 234 2.78 -1.83 12.86
C ARG A 234 3.61 -3.11 12.83
N TRP A 235 4.71 -3.14 13.58
CA TRP A 235 5.56 -4.32 13.73
C TRP A 235 4.80 -5.47 14.40
N GLY A 236 4.02 -5.16 15.45
CA GLY A 236 3.19 -6.15 16.12
C GLY A 236 2.15 -6.78 15.19
N VAL A 237 1.49 -5.98 14.35
CA VAL A 237 0.55 -6.50 13.34
C VAL A 237 1.28 -7.35 12.30
N SER A 238 2.42 -6.89 11.79
CA SER A 238 3.22 -7.67 10.82
C SER A 238 3.74 -8.98 11.43
N TYR A 239 4.16 -8.96 12.68
CA TYR A 239 4.56 -10.17 13.40
C TYR A 239 3.41 -11.19 13.51
N ILE A 240 2.20 -10.73 13.86
CA ILE A 240 1.01 -11.58 13.93
C ILE A 240 0.73 -12.23 12.57
N ILE A 241 0.73 -11.44 11.50
CA ILE A 241 0.49 -11.96 10.14
C ILE A 241 1.55 -13.00 9.77
N ASN A 242 2.84 -12.68 9.90
CA ASN A 242 3.93 -13.59 9.53
C ASN A 242 3.86 -14.90 10.29
N LYS A 243 3.56 -14.86 11.59
CA LYS A 243 3.36 -16.07 12.42
C LYS A 243 2.33 -17.03 11.80
N TYR A 244 1.20 -16.50 11.32
CA TYR A 244 0.16 -17.35 10.74
C TYR A 244 0.41 -17.69 9.27
N VAL A 245 1.16 -16.87 8.55
CA VAL A 245 1.68 -17.22 7.22
C VAL A 245 2.61 -18.44 7.30
N ASP A 246 3.50 -18.49 8.31
CA ASP A 246 4.38 -19.63 8.54
C ASP A 246 3.59 -20.93 8.85
N PHE A 247 2.44 -20.83 9.50
CA PHE A 247 1.56 -21.98 9.69
C PHE A 247 0.82 -22.35 8.41
N ALA A 248 0.26 -21.37 7.71
CA ALA A 248 -0.49 -21.56 6.48
C ALA A 248 0.40 -22.14 5.34
N SER A 249 1.68 -21.78 5.29
CA SER A 249 2.63 -22.28 4.27
C SER A 249 2.81 -23.80 4.29
N LYS A 250 2.49 -24.44 5.42
CA LYS A 250 2.50 -25.90 5.58
C LYS A 250 1.20 -26.58 5.16
N HIS A 251 0.18 -25.78 4.86
CA HIS A 251 -1.14 -26.27 4.49
C HIS A 251 -1.24 -26.49 2.98
N LYS A 252 -1.74 -27.66 2.57
CA LYS A 252 -1.99 -27.98 1.17
C LYS A 252 -3.01 -26.98 0.57
N GLY A 253 -2.65 -26.31 -0.51
CA GLY A 253 -3.48 -25.29 -1.16
C GLY A 253 -3.11 -23.84 -0.80
N PHE A 254 -2.05 -23.64 0.01
CA PHE A 254 -1.47 -22.32 0.26
C PHE A 254 -0.10 -22.22 -0.44
N ASP A 255 -0.11 -21.76 -1.70
CA ASP A 255 1.13 -21.62 -2.52
C ASP A 255 1.41 -20.13 -2.81
N VAL A 256 1.70 -19.37 -1.77
CA VAL A 256 1.99 -17.95 -1.88
C VAL A 256 3.51 -17.73 -1.88
N ARG A 257 4.03 -17.12 -2.97
CA ARG A 257 5.47 -16.90 -3.20
C ARG A 257 5.91 -15.44 -3.01
N PHE A 258 5.12 -14.65 -2.32
CA PHE A 258 5.43 -13.26 -2.04
C PHE A 258 5.18 -12.92 -0.56
N PRO A 259 5.84 -11.91 -0.01
CA PRO A 259 5.64 -11.52 1.39
C PRO A 259 4.22 -10.99 1.62
N ILE A 260 3.52 -11.58 2.59
CA ILE A 260 2.18 -11.17 2.98
C ILE A 260 2.27 -10.05 4.01
N THR A 261 1.85 -8.87 3.61
CA THR A 261 1.84 -7.65 4.43
C THR A 261 0.41 -7.21 4.72
N PRO A 262 0.17 -6.29 5.67
CA PRO A 262 -1.15 -5.68 5.86
C PRO A 262 -1.78 -5.13 4.58
N HIS A 263 -0.97 -4.65 3.64
CA HIS A 263 -1.47 -4.15 2.36
C HIS A 263 -2.01 -5.26 1.45
N VAL A 264 -1.48 -6.48 1.56
CA VAL A 264 -1.98 -7.63 0.80
C VAL A 264 -3.42 -7.96 1.18
N PHE A 265 -3.80 -7.87 2.45
CA PHE A 265 -5.20 -8.05 2.88
C PHE A 265 -6.14 -7.06 2.17
N ARG A 266 -5.74 -5.79 2.13
CA ARG A 266 -6.50 -4.74 1.45
C ARG A 266 -6.56 -4.96 -0.06
N HIS A 267 -5.45 -5.37 -0.68
CA HIS A 267 -5.40 -5.71 -2.10
C HIS A 267 -6.31 -6.89 -2.43
N SER A 268 -6.25 -7.95 -1.62
CA SER A 268 -7.10 -9.14 -1.79
C SER A 268 -8.58 -8.78 -1.71
N LYS A 269 -9.02 -8.04 -0.69
CA LYS A 269 -10.42 -7.58 -0.60
C LYS A 269 -10.83 -6.76 -1.81
N SER A 270 -9.95 -5.88 -2.28
CA SER A 270 -10.24 -5.03 -3.44
C SER A 270 -10.43 -5.83 -4.73
N VAL A 271 -9.56 -6.83 -4.96
CA VAL A 271 -9.67 -7.74 -6.10
C VAL A 271 -10.91 -8.61 -5.97
N HIS A 272 -11.20 -9.18 -4.80
CA HIS A 272 -12.38 -10.02 -4.58
C HIS A 272 -13.69 -9.24 -4.77
N LEU A 273 -13.76 -7.96 -4.35
CA LEU A 273 -14.91 -7.10 -4.64
C LEU A 273 -15.08 -6.87 -6.15
N LEU A 274 -13.98 -6.65 -6.86
CA LEU A 274 -14.00 -6.48 -8.30
C LEU A 274 -14.47 -7.76 -9.00
N GLN A 275 -13.94 -8.92 -8.61
CA GLN A 275 -14.31 -10.24 -9.11
C GLN A 275 -15.80 -10.58 -8.85
N SER A 276 -16.35 -10.03 -7.76
CA SER A 276 -17.79 -10.14 -7.45
C SER A 276 -18.64 -9.13 -8.22
N GLY A 277 -18.08 -8.37 -9.18
CA GLY A 277 -18.81 -7.44 -10.02
C GLY A 277 -19.10 -6.07 -9.39
N VAL A 278 -18.51 -5.76 -8.22
CA VAL A 278 -18.70 -4.46 -7.59
C VAL A 278 -18.06 -3.35 -8.43
N ASN A 279 -18.82 -2.28 -8.69
CA ASN A 279 -18.34 -1.14 -9.48
C ASN A 279 -17.10 -0.51 -8.87
N LEU A 280 -16.13 -0.15 -9.72
CA LEU A 280 -14.83 0.43 -9.31
C LEU A 280 -14.98 1.72 -8.50
N ILE A 281 -16.03 2.50 -8.73
CA ILE A 281 -16.31 3.73 -7.98
C ILE A 281 -16.65 3.38 -6.51
N TYR A 282 -17.49 2.38 -6.27
CA TYR A 282 -17.80 1.93 -4.91
C TYR A 282 -16.57 1.34 -4.22
N ILE A 283 -15.73 0.59 -4.95
CA ILE A 283 -14.46 0.09 -4.41
C ILE A 283 -13.54 1.25 -4.03
N ARG A 284 -13.42 2.30 -4.85
CA ARG A 284 -12.66 3.52 -4.53
C ARG A 284 -13.12 4.15 -3.22
N ASP A 285 -14.43 4.34 -3.08
CA ASP A 285 -15.03 4.99 -1.91
C ASP A 285 -14.88 4.12 -0.66
N PHE A 286 -15.11 2.80 -0.79
CA PHE A 286 -14.89 1.81 0.26
C PHE A 286 -13.43 1.84 0.76
N LEU A 287 -12.47 1.95 -0.14
CA LEU A 287 -11.04 2.05 0.20
C LEU A 287 -10.63 3.45 0.70
N GLY A 288 -11.42 4.48 0.46
CA GLY A 288 -11.07 5.87 0.73
C GLY A 288 -9.87 6.35 -0.10
N HIS A 289 -9.85 6.00 -1.39
CA HIS A 289 -8.89 6.54 -2.35
C HIS A 289 -9.34 7.91 -2.85
N LYS A 290 -8.40 8.86 -2.99
CA LYS A 290 -8.71 10.18 -3.54
C LYS A 290 -9.05 10.10 -5.03
N ASP A 291 -8.28 9.29 -5.76
CA ASP A 291 -8.36 9.17 -7.22
C ASP A 291 -8.68 7.74 -7.65
N CYS A 292 -9.47 7.61 -8.71
CA CYS A 292 -9.77 6.32 -9.33
C CYS A 292 -8.51 5.62 -9.85
N SER A 293 -7.48 6.37 -10.26
CA SER A 293 -6.21 5.83 -10.75
C SER A 293 -5.57 4.84 -9.76
N THR A 294 -5.67 5.12 -8.46
CA THR A 294 -5.17 4.23 -7.40
C THR A 294 -5.99 2.93 -7.30
N THR A 295 -7.27 2.94 -7.71
CA THR A 295 -8.14 1.77 -7.69
C THR A 295 -8.05 0.99 -9.02
N GLN A 296 -7.73 1.66 -10.13
CA GLN A 296 -7.55 1.02 -11.44
C GLN A 296 -6.43 -0.04 -11.48
N ILE A 297 -5.48 0.01 -10.53
CA ILE A 297 -4.45 -1.02 -10.41
C ILE A 297 -5.06 -2.41 -10.19
N TYR A 298 -6.18 -2.50 -9.45
CA TYR A 298 -6.88 -3.77 -9.20
C TYR A 298 -7.57 -4.29 -10.47
N ALA A 299 -8.19 -3.40 -11.24
CA ALA A 299 -8.78 -3.75 -12.53
C ALA A 299 -7.75 -4.29 -13.53
N LYS A 300 -6.47 -3.87 -13.41
CA LYS A 300 -5.38 -4.39 -14.24
C LYS A 300 -4.86 -5.74 -13.76
N ALA A 301 -4.98 -6.04 -12.48
CA ALA A 301 -4.51 -7.29 -11.90
C ALA A 301 -5.48 -8.46 -12.18
N ASP A 302 -6.76 -8.19 -12.43
CA ASP A 302 -7.78 -9.21 -12.63
C ASP A 302 -8.03 -9.49 -14.13
N THR A 303 -7.26 -10.43 -14.66
CA THR A 303 -7.36 -10.88 -16.06
C THR A 303 -8.59 -11.77 -16.27
N GLU A 304 -9.04 -12.47 -15.25
CA GLU A 304 -10.15 -13.44 -15.34
C GLU A 304 -11.50 -12.73 -15.46
N THR A 305 -11.75 -11.68 -14.67
CA THR A 305 -12.96 -10.86 -14.81
C THR A 305 -13.02 -10.17 -16.17
N ARG A 306 -11.87 -9.73 -16.71
CA ARG A 306 -11.83 -9.18 -18.07
C ARG A 306 -12.18 -10.21 -19.12
N ARG A 307 -11.66 -11.42 -19.00
CA ARG A 307 -11.97 -12.52 -19.91
C ARG A 307 -13.47 -12.84 -19.87
N LYS A 308 -14.06 -13.00 -18.69
CA LYS A 308 -15.49 -13.24 -18.52
C LYS A 308 -16.33 -12.11 -19.10
N ALA A 309 -15.97 -10.84 -18.88
CA ALA A 309 -16.66 -9.70 -19.46
C ALA A 309 -16.57 -9.67 -20.98
N LEU A 310 -15.45 -10.06 -21.56
CA LEU A 310 -15.30 -10.20 -23.00
C LEU A 310 -16.11 -11.38 -23.52
N GLU A 311 -16.09 -12.51 -22.84
CA GLU A 311 -16.86 -13.71 -23.20
C GLU A 311 -18.39 -13.44 -23.14
N THR A 312 -18.89 -12.68 -22.17
CA THR A 312 -20.31 -12.32 -22.08
C THR A 312 -20.76 -11.30 -23.12
N THR A 313 -19.85 -10.48 -23.64
CA THR A 313 -20.14 -9.49 -24.69
C THR A 313 -19.75 -9.98 -26.09
N TYR A 314 -19.08 -11.12 -26.15
CA TYR A 314 -18.68 -11.74 -27.41
C TYR A 314 -19.92 -12.36 -28.07
N ASN A 315 -20.56 -11.63 -28.97
CA ASN A 315 -21.44 -12.22 -29.95
C ASN A 315 -20.57 -13.06 -30.89
N ASP A 316 -21.00 -14.28 -31.19
CA ASP A 316 -20.30 -15.20 -32.09
C ASP A 316 -20.22 -14.59 -33.51
N ILE A 317 -19.23 -13.69 -33.67
CA ILE A 317 -18.99 -12.95 -34.92
C ILE A 317 -18.13 -13.79 -35.87
N LEU A 318 -17.39 -14.74 -35.31
CA LEU A 318 -16.60 -15.66 -36.12
C LEU A 318 -17.56 -16.74 -36.65
N PRO A 319 -17.63 -16.91 -37.99
CA PRO A 319 -18.34 -18.06 -38.54
C PRO A 319 -17.72 -19.31 -37.90
N THR A 320 -18.55 -20.16 -37.32
CA THR A 320 -18.16 -21.53 -37.01
C THR A 320 -17.58 -22.09 -38.30
N SER A 321 -16.29 -22.25 -38.36
CA SER A 321 -15.68 -22.97 -39.45
C SER A 321 -16.21 -24.39 -39.32
N ASP A 322 -17.16 -24.77 -40.14
CA ASP A 322 -17.54 -26.16 -40.39
C ASP A 322 -16.31 -26.84 -41.06
N LEU A 323 -15.19 -26.88 -40.32
CA LEU A 323 -14.13 -27.80 -40.69
C LEU A 323 -14.65 -29.18 -40.36
N PRO A 324 -14.77 -30.06 -41.34
CA PRO A 324 -15.24 -31.41 -41.10
C PRO A 324 -14.38 -32.08 -40.03
N GLU A 325 -15.04 -32.64 -39.00
CA GLU A 325 -14.33 -33.46 -37.99
C GLU A 325 -13.83 -34.73 -38.68
N TRP A 326 -12.59 -34.71 -39.13
CA TRP A 326 -11.96 -35.76 -39.88
C TRP A 326 -11.97 -37.15 -39.20
N SER A 327 -12.17 -37.15 -37.88
CA SER A 327 -12.35 -38.38 -37.12
C SER A 327 -13.60 -39.15 -37.46
N ASN A 328 -14.62 -38.47 -38.01
CA ASN A 328 -15.91 -39.05 -38.34
C ASN A 328 -16.25 -39.01 -39.85
N ASP A 329 -15.39 -38.39 -40.67
CA ASP A 329 -15.62 -38.26 -42.10
C ASP A 329 -14.90 -39.35 -42.89
N LYS A 330 -15.68 -40.23 -43.54
CA LYS A 330 -15.16 -41.31 -44.40
C LYS A 330 -14.72 -40.84 -45.80
N ASN A 331 -14.96 -39.55 -46.14
CA ASN A 331 -14.72 -39.04 -47.50
C ASN A 331 -13.55 -38.02 -47.54
N LEU A 332 -12.55 -38.22 -46.71
CA LEU A 332 -11.36 -37.37 -46.70
C LEU A 332 -10.70 -37.24 -48.09
N MET A 333 -10.71 -38.32 -48.86
CA MET A 333 -10.15 -38.34 -50.23
C MET A 333 -10.95 -37.48 -51.19
N ASP A 334 -12.27 -37.44 -51.10
CA ASP A 334 -13.13 -36.60 -51.94
C ASP A 334 -12.93 -35.10 -51.62
N PHE A 335 -12.76 -34.77 -50.34
CA PHE A 335 -12.39 -33.39 -49.92
C PHE A 335 -11.02 -32.99 -50.46
N LEU A 336 -10.02 -33.83 -50.34
CA LEU A 336 -8.66 -33.57 -50.86
C LEU A 336 -8.68 -33.42 -52.40
N ASN A 337 -9.46 -34.23 -53.09
CA ASN A 337 -9.63 -34.10 -54.53
C ASN A 337 -10.34 -32.79 -54.93
N SER A 338 -11.32 -32.32 -54.15
CA SER A 338 -12.01 -31.04 -54.38
C SER A 338 -11.08 -29.82 -54.24
N LEU A 339 -10.00 -29.92 -53.41
CA LEU A 339 -8.99 -28.87 -53.24
C LEU A 339 -7.98 -28.85 -54.37
N CYS A 340 -7.80 -29.95 -55.09
CA CYS A 340 -6.82 -30.07 -56.16
C CYS A 340 -7.40 -29.73 -57.56
N CYS A 341 -8.71 -29.53 -57.69
CA CYS A 341 -9.37 -29.15 -58.93
C CYS A 341 -9.63 -27.62 -59.00
N LYS A 342 -8.56 -26.81 -59.01
CA LYS A 342 -8.61 -25.41 -59.46
C LYS A 342 -7.51 -25.16 -60.44
#